data_4a7f25a4e315018a9b39d871ec61b11b
#
_entry.id   4a7f25a4e315018a9b39d871ec61b11b
#
_cell.length_a   1.000
_cell.length_b   1.000
_cell.length_c   1.000
_cell.angle_alpha   90.00
_cell.angle_beta   90.00
_cell.angle_gamma   90.00
#
_symmetry.space_group_name_H-M   'P 1'
#
loop_
_entity.id
_entity.type
_entity.pdbx_description
1 polymer ?
#
loop_
_entity_poly.entity_id
_entity_poly.type
_entity_poly.pdbx_seq_one_letter_code
_entity_poly.pdbx_strand_id
1 'polypeptide(L)'
;MKSKIISALLSVVMILPFINLSDTKATGFTMKRTIHSDSAMLINLDCDTVIFEKNADAKQMPGPLVNIMTAVVCIENCPDLSTEVTVDESVYSELYETEYIDDLRFADIYDSDVLQYTDLLYAMMLTSSVEASQTIAYNISGGNIQTFVEMMNEKAAEIGLDATHFTNATGMYDPKQYTTARDIAKLTQYALKLPKFDEICSTYVYSPLVPNLENHPDRQSWKWYHSNLMMDEESEYYYQGVRGIKTANLEKGGRNIVALSSRDGNNYLAVALKSPMNSSDGDTVFYHIEDASDMFDWAYTHFSYKVILADTAELGELPVELADGNDYVLARPEREVSLLWYDEIDVSLISRSNIVWNQEKLKAPVNAGELLGQVTLEFSGEPLATVNLVAVSDVKRSALKYNMYVAKLFPKSKWFKNAFIISGILCGIYIVLCIYAVVMRQKRRKPMKPKYAVPKVDKKNKK
;
A
#
# COMPACT_ATOMS: atom_id res chain seq x y z
N MET A 1 31.88 16.63 40.94
CA MET A 1 32.05 16.65 39.47
C MET A 1 31.02 15.70 38.86
N LYS A 2 30.03 16.25 38.18
CA LYS A 2 28.86 15.52 37.64
C LYS A 2 29.23 14.93 36.28
N SER A 3 29.29 13.62 36.17
CA SER A 3 29.39 12.92 34.90
C SER A 3 27.98 12.72 34.32
N LYS A 4 27.71 13.37 33.18
CA LYS A 4 26.47 13.19 32.43
C LYS A 4 26.57 11.90 31.64
N ILE A 5 25.71 10.96 31.93
CA ILE A 5 25.46 9.80 31.09
C ILE A 5 24.50 10.27 30.00
N ILE A 6 24.99 10.38 28.77
CA ILE A 6 24.20 10.62 27.57
C ILE A 6 23.64 9.27 27.14
N SER A 7 22.35 9.10 27.39
CA SER A 7 21.58 7.97 26.85
C SER A 7 21.28 8.29 25.37
N ALA A 8 21.99 7.64 24.46
CA ALA A 8 21.67 7.68 23.04
C ALA A 8 20.48 6.76 22.79
N LEU A 9 19.28 7.35 22.62
CA LEU A 9 18.15 6.69 22.03
C LEU A 9 18.48 6.47 20.53
N LEU A 10 18.85 5.25 20.18
CA LEU A 10 18.81 4.81 18.79
C LEU A 10 17.34 4.61 18.42
N SER A 11 16.75 5.61 17.79
CA SER A 11 15.52 5.48 17.04
C SER A 11 15.82 4.63 15.80
N VAL A 12 15.58 3.34 15.89
CA VAL A 12 15.51 2.48 14.71
C VAL A 12 14.24 2.89 13.97
N VAL A 13 14.38 3.79 13.00
CA VAL A 13 13.39 4.00 11.97
C VAL A 13 13.37 2.69 11.18
N MET A 14 12.39 1.83 11.48
CA MET A 14 12.04 0.73 10.59
C MET A 14 11.50 1.37 9.31
N ILE A 15 12.37 1.50 8.32
CA ILE A 15 11.98 1.67 6.93
C ILE A 15 11.33 0.33 6.57
N LEU A 16 9.99 0.28 6.70
CA LEU A 16 9.21 -0.74 6.04
C LEU A 16 9.55 -0.60 4.56
N PRO A 17 10.09 -1.63 3.89
CA PRO A 17 10.10 -1.59 2.45
C PRO A 17 8.63 -1.47 2.05
N PHE A 18 8.27 -0.36 1.41
CA PHE A 18 7.10 -0.33 0.55
C PHE A 18 7.35 -1.46 -0.45
N ILE A 19 6.77 -2.61 -0.20
CA ILE A 19 6.59 -3.61 -1.23
C ILE A 19 5.66 -2.91 -2.22
N ASN A 20 6.25 -2.39 -3.29
CA ASN A 20 5.50 -2.06 -4.48
C ASN A 20 4.81 -3.36 -4.88
N LEU A 21 3.52 -3.44 -4.60
CA LEU A 21 2.61 -4.45 -5.15
C LEU A 21 2.32 -4.11 -6.64
N SER A 22 3.35 -3.73 -7.37
CA SER A 22 3.30 -3.57 -8.81
C SER A 22 3.81 -4.87 -9.41
N ASP A 23 2.92 -5.82 -9.56
CA ASP A 23 2.85 -6.96 -10.48
C ASP A 23 2.04 -8.10 -9.84
N THR A 24 0.85 -7.80 -9.30
CA THR A 24 -0.15 -8.86 -9.13
C THR A 24 -0.62 -9.23 -10.54
N LYS A 25 0.08 -10.20 -11.15
CA LYS A 25 -0.49 -10.93 -12.28
C LYS A 25 -1.88 -11.38 -11.85
N ALA A 26 -2.88 -11.03 -12.68
CA ALA A 26 -4.23 -11.50 -12.47
C ALA A 26 -4.17 -12.98 -12.09
N THR A 27 -4.64 -13.30 -10.91
CA THR A 27 -4.82 -14.67 -10.47
C THR A 27 -5.60 -15.34 -11.58
N GLY A 28 -5.15 -16.48 -12.12
CA GLY A 28 -5.63 -17.08 -13.37
C GLY A 28 -7.11 -17.49 -13.38
N PHE A 29 -7.99 -16.58 -12.96
CA PHE A 29 -9.44 -16.71 -12.98
C PHE A 29 -9.95 -16.39 -14.37
N THR A 30 -10.71 -17.28 -14.97
CA THR A 30 -11.19 -17.12 -16.33
C THR A 30 -12.66 -16.70 -16.31
N MET A 31 -12.91 -15.47 -16.74
CA MET A 31 -14.26 -15.02 -17.02
C MET A 31 -14.79 -15.74 -18.28
N LYS A 32 -15.95 -16.38 -18.17
CA LYS A 32 -16.55 -17.16 -19.28
C LYS A 32 -17.24 -16.28 -20.33
N ARG A 33 -17.48 -15.00 -20.03
CA ARG A 33 -18.09 -14.03 -20.95
C ARG A 33 -17.04 -13.43 -21.87
N THR A 34 -17.44 -13.11 -23.10
CA THR A 34 -16.55 -12.48 -24.07
C THR A 34 -16.56 -10.98 -23.85
N ILE A 35 -15.41 -10.40 -23.56
CA ILE A 35 -15.20 -8.96 -23.56
C ILE A 35 -14.87 -8.51 -24.99
N HIS A 36 -15.67 -7.61 -25.54
CA HIS A 36 -15.58 -7.13 -26.94
C HIS A 36 -14.49 -6.07 -27.10
N SER A 37 -14.29 -5.24 -26.09
CA SER A 37 -13.23 -4.21 -26.07
C SER A 37 -11.85 -4.81 -26.30
N ASP A 38 -10.99 -4.12 -27.05
CA ASP A 38 -9.63 -4.57 -27.33
C ASP A 38 -8.78 -4.66 -26.05
N SER A 39 -8.99 -3.72 -25.13
CA SER A 39 -8.31 -3.68 -23.82
C SER A 39 -9.35 -3.49 -22.71
N ALA A 40 -9.22 -4.25 -21.62
CA ALA A 40 -10.10 -4.10 -20.47
C ALA A 40 -9.38 -4.42 -19.15
N MET A 41 -9.88 -3.85 -18.05
CA MET A 41 -9.39 -4.08 -16.71
C MET A 41 -10.51 -3.92 -15.68
N LEU A 42 -10.50 -4.78 -14.66
CA LEU A 42 -11.40 -4.67 -13.52
C LEU A 42 -10.59 -4.75 -12.22
N ILE A 43 -10.80 -3.76 -11.36
CA ILE A 43 -10.09 -3.64 -10.08
C ILE A 43 -11.11 -3.55 -8.95
N ASN A 44 -10.87 -4.30 -7.87
CA ASN A 44 -11.51 -4.03 -6.59
C ASN A 44 -10.76 -2.89 -5.89
N LEU A 45 -11.43 -1.78 -5.62
CA LEU A 45 -10.83 -0.57 -5.04
C LEU A 45 -10.62 -0.68 -3.52
N ASP A 46 -11.31 -1.59 -2.84
CA ASP A 46 -11.23 -1.71 -1.38
C ASP A 46 -9.93 -2.38 -0.94
N CYS A 47 -9.39 -3.27 -1.78
CA CYS A 47 -8.11 -3.96 -1.54
C CYS A 47 -7.08 -3.74 -2.64
N ASP A 48 -7.34 -2.84 -3.60
CA ASP A 48 -6.46 -2.50 -4.74
C ASP A 48 -6.02 -3.75 -5.54
N THR A 49 -6.97 -4.69 -5.74
CA THR A 49 -6.69 -5.97 -6.39
C THR A 49 -7.25 -5.99 -7.81
N VAL A 50 -6.38 -6.24 -8.79
CA VAL A 50 -6.80 -6.51 -10.18
C VAL A 50 -7.40 -7.91 -10.24
N ILE A 51 -8.67 -8.02 -10.61
CA ILE A 51 -9.37 -9.30 -10.71
C ILE A 51 -9.60 -9.77 -12.15
N PHE A 52 -9.53 -8.85 -13.11
CA PHE A 52 -9.58 -9.18 -14.53
C PHE A 52 -8.74 -8.20 -15.35
N GLU A 53 -8.04 -8.72 -16.36
CA GLU A 53 -7.35 -7.91 -17.36
C GLU A 53 -7.34 -8.59 -18.74
N LYS A 54 -7.49 -7.78 -19.77
CA LYS A 54 -7.35 -8.16 -21.18
C LYS A 54 -6.53 -7.08 -21.87
N ASN A 55 -5.35 -7.41 -22.35
CA ASN A 55 -4.46 -6.46 -23.04
C ASN A 55 -4.32 -5.11 -22.30
N ALA A 56 -4.27 -5.15 -20.95
CA ALA A 56 -4.36 -3.94 -20.10
C ALA A 56 -3.23 -2.93 -20.37
N ASP A 57 -2.10 -3.37 -20.90
CA ASP A 57 -0.92 -2.56 -21.22
C ASP A 57 -0.81 -2.18 -22.70
N ALA A 58 -1.78 -2.59 -23.53
CA ALA A 58 -1.82 -2.20 -24.92
C ALA A 58 -2.19 -0.72 -25.08
N LYS A 59 -1.39 0.02 -25.86
CA LYS A 59 -1.66 1.43 -26.16
C LYS A 59 -2.94 1.57 -26.96
N GLN A 60 -3.85 2.35 -26.45
CA GLN A 60 -5.13 2.68 -27.06
C GLN A 60 -5.32 4.20 -27.09
N MET A 61 -6.22 4.65 -27.94
CA MET A 61 -6.61 6.05 -28.01
C MET A 61 -7.60 6.38 -26.89
N PRO A 62 -7.30 7.37 -26.01
CA PRO A 62 -8.16 7.65 -24.86
C PRO A 62 -9.48 8.34 -25.26
N GLY A 63 -9.47 9.20 -26.30
CA GLY A 63 -10.59 10.09 -26.56
C GLY A 63 -10.91 10.97 -25.35
N PRO A 64 -12.18 11.36 -25.15
CA PRO A 64 -12.62 12.12 -23.98
C PRO A 64 -12.33 11.55 -22.59
N LEU A 65 -11.75 10.34 -22.46
CA LEU A 65 -11.19 9.89 -21.17
C LEU A 65 -10.03 10.79 -20.68
N VAL A 66 -9.41 11.54 -21.59
CA VAL A 66 -8.43 12.61 -21.27
C VAL A 66 -8.99 13.59 -20.25
N ASN A 67 -10.31 13.84 -20.25
CA ASN A 67 -10.95 14.76 -19.33
C ASN A 67 -10.72 14.38 -17.84
N ILE A 68 -10.41 13.13 -17.53
CA ILE A 68 -10.03 12.72 -16.17
C ILE A 68 -8.73 13.42 -15.76
N MET A 69 -7.71 13.45 -16.64
CA MET A 69 -6.46 14.17 -16.39
C MET A 69 -6.68 15.68 -16.38
N THR A 70 -7.50 16.20 -17.29
CA THR A 70 -7.85 17.63 -17.32
C THR A 70 -8.51 18.07 -16.00
N ALA A 71 -9.41 17.24 -15.46
CA ALA A 71 -10.01 17.47 -14.14
C ALA A 71 -8.99 17.41 -13.01
N VAL A 72 -8.08 16.44 -13.02
CA VAL A 72 -7.00 16.33 -12.03
C VAL A 72 -6.16 17.60 -12.00
N VAL A 73 -5.66 18.03 -13.16
CA VAL A 73 -4.82 19.25 -13.26
C VAL A 73 -5.61 20.48 -12.84
N CYS A 74 -6.89 20.59 -13.23
CA CYS A 74 -7.75 21.71 -12.82
C CYS A 74 -7.92 21.76 -11.29
N ILE A 75 -8.33 20.67 -10.66
CA ILE A 75 -8.61 20.60 -9.22
C ILE A 75 -7.36 20.90 -8.38
N GLU A 76 -6.20 20.44 -8.81
CA GLU A 76 -4.95 20.64 -8.08
C GLU A 76 -4.40 22.07 -8.22
N ASN A 77 -4.67 22.74 -9.34
CA ASN A 77 -4.17 24.09 -9.60
C ASN A 77 -5.19 25.21 -9.32
N CYS A 78 -6.44 24.85 -9.00
CA CYS A 78 -7.50 25.79 -8.61
C CYS A 78 -8.00 25.46 -7.20
N PRO A 79 -7.49 26.11 -6.16
CA PRO A 79 -7.88 25.82 -4.78
C PRO A 79 -9.34 26.19 -4.46
N ASP A 80 -9.95 27.06 -5.23
CA ASP A 80 -11.35 27.45 -5.10
C ASP A 80 -12.08 27.29 -6.44
N LEU A 81 -12.77 26.15 -6.59
CA LEU A 81 -13.52 25.82 -7.81
C LEU A 81 -14.74 26.73 -8.06
N SER A 82 -15.11 27.59 -7.11
CA SER A 82 -16.14 28.66 -7.32
C SER A 82 -15.58 29.89 -8.02
N THR A 83 -14.27 29.90 -8.30
CA THR A 83 -13.65 30.97 -9.08
C THR A 83 -14.28 31.07 -10.47
N GLU A 84 -14.76 32.27 -10.82
CA GLU A 84 -15.31 32.55 -12.12
C GLU A 84 -14.21 32.83 -13.16
N VAL A 85 -14.37 32.26 -14.34
CA VAL A 85 -13.51 32.48 -15.49
C VAL A 85 -14.35 32.86 -16.71
N THR A 86 -13.77 33.66 -17.58
CA THR A 86 -14.39 34.05 -18.85
C THR A 86 -13.94 33.12 -19.94
N VAL A 87 -14.85 32.67 -20.76
CA VAL A 87 -14.59 31.91 -21.97
C VAL A 87 -13.99 32.87 -23.03
N ASP A 88 -12.78 32.54 -23.50
CA ASP A 88 -12.07 33.34 -24.49
C ASP A 88 -12.32 32.79 -25.89
N GLU A 89 -12.51 33.67 -26.89
CA GLU A 89 -12.77 33.31 -28.28
C GLU A 89 -11.68 32.36 -28.84
N SER A 90 -10.45 32.51 -28.39
CA SER A 90 -9.33 31.71 -28.88
C SER A 90 -9.46 30.22 -28.57
N VAL A 91 -10.27 29.82 -27.57
CA VAL A 91 -10.47 28.39 -27.24
C VAL A 91 -11.18 27.63 -28.36
N TYR A 92 -11.87 28.33 -29.27
CA TYR A 92 -12.61 27.71 -30.38
C TYR A 92 -11.77 27.52 -31.63
N SER A 93 -10.64 28.21 -31.81
CA SER A 93 -9.87 28.20 -33.03
C SER A 93 -9.44 26.76 -33.45
N GLU A 94 -8.89 25.99 -32.49
CA GLU A 94 -8.51 24.60 -32.74
C GLU A 94 -9.71 23.67 -32.91
N LEU A 95 -10.84 23.96 -32.22
CA LEU A 95 -12.03 23.12 -32.22
C LEU A 95 -12.71 23.09 -33.59
N TYR A 96 -12.74 24.21 -34.30
CA TYR A 96 -13.37 24.31 -35.61
C TYR A 96 -12.46 24.00 -36.81
N GLU A 97 -11.14 23.90 -36.58
CA GLU A 97 -10.17 23.57 -37.62
C GLU A 97 -9.93 22.06 -37.77
N THR A 98 -10.49 21.23 -36.87
CA THR A 98 -10.27 19.78 -36.89
C THR A 98 -11.07 19.08 -38.01
N GLU A 99 -10.48 18.04 -38.63
CA GLU A 99 -11.16 17.12 -39.55
C GLU A 99 -12.18 16.21 -38.83
N TYR A 100 -12.11 16.14 -37.46
CA TYR A 100 -12.90 15.23 -36.63
C TYR A 100 -13.98 15.97 -35.85
N ILE A 101 -14.57 17.01 -36.43
CA ILE A 101 -15.58 17.84 -35.75
C ILE A 101 -16.81 17.04 -35.30
N ASP A 102 -17.17 15.98 -36.02
CA ASP A 102 -18.32 15.12 -35.68
C ASP A 102 -18.10 14.30 -34.40
N ASP A 103 -16.84 14.10 -33.98
CA ASP A 103 -16.47 13.46 -32.73
C ASP A 103 -16.62 14.39 -31.53
N LEU A 104 -16.69 15.71 -31.75
CA LEU A 104 -16.74 16.69 -30.69
C LEU A 104 -18.13 16.77 -30.05
N ARG A 105 -18.16 17.11 -28.76
CA ARG A 105 -19.37 17.36 -27.99
C ARG A 105 -19.28 18.75 -27.37
N PHE A 106 -20.36 19.49 -27.52
CA PHE A 106 -20.50 20.85 -27.04
C PHE A 106 -21.59 20.91 -25.97
N ALA A 107 -21.46 21.81 -25.02
CA ALA A 107 -22.41 22.05 -23.94
C ALA A 107 -23.08 23.42 -24.05
N ASP A 108 -23.10 24.01 -25.26
CA ASP A 108 -23.64 25.33 -25.58
C ASP A 108 -23.00 26.47 -24.73
N ILE A 109 -21.70 26.33 -24.46
CA ILE A 109 -20.89 27.39 -23.86
C ILE A 109 -20.34 28.25 -24.98
N TYR A 110 -20.36 29.56 -24.85
CA TYR A 110 -19.98 30.51 -25.89
C TYR A 110 -18.92 31.49 -25.40
N ASP A 111 -18.27 32.16 -26.35
CA ASP A 111 -17.35 33.24 -26.08
C ASP A 111 -17.98 34.30 -25.14
N SER A 112 -17.16 34.86 -24.26
CA SER A 112 -17.55 35.84 -23.23
C SER A 112 -18.53 35.35 -22.17
N ASP A 113 -18.90 34.07 -22.15
CA ASP A 113 -19.58 33.46 -21.01
C ASP A 113 -18.69 33.50 -19.78
N VAL A 114 -19.29 33.75 -18.61
CA VAL A 114 -18.61 33.68 -17.32
C VAL A 114 -19.17 32.53 -16.54
N LEU A 115 -18.31 31.55 -16.24
CA LEU A 115 -18.66 30.29 -15.58
C LEU A 115 -17.67 29.99 -14.44
N GLN A 116 -18.12 29.25 -13.43
CA GLN A 116 -17.23 28.76 -12.40
C GLN A 116 -16.44 27.51 -12.91
N TYR A 117 -15.25 27.26 -12.36
CA TYR A 117 -14.55 26.00 -12.67
C TYR A 117 -15.40 24.77 -12.35
N THR A 118 -16.25 24.85 -11.30
CA THR A 118 -17.21 23.79 -10.99
C THR A 118 -18.14 23.49 -12.16
N ASP A 119 -18.75 24.54 -12.77
CA ASP A 119 -19.64 24.38 -13.92
C ASP A 119 -18.90 23.76 -15.12
N LEU A 120 -17.69 24.26 -15.42
CA LEU A 120 -16.85 23.75 -16.49
C LEU A 120 -16.47 22.29 -16.27
N LEU A 121 -16.14 21.89 -15.03
CA LEU A 121 -15.85 20.50 -14.69
C LEU A 121 -17.07 19.60 -14.89
N TYR A 122 -18.27 20.05 -14.52
CA TYR A 122 -19.50 19.29 -14.79
C TYR A 122 -19.78 19.18 -16.28
N ALA A 123 -19.70 20.26 -17.05
CA ALA A 123 -19.87 20.23 -18.50
C ALA A 123 -18.91 19.23 -19.15
N MET A 124 -17.63 19.30 -18.80
CA MET A 124 -16.58 18.44 -19.33
C MET A 124 -16.79 16.96 -18.93
N MET A 125 -17.06 16.69 -17.66
CA MET A 125 -17.14 15.29 -17.18
C MET A 125 -18.44 14.62 -17.62
N LEU A 126 -19.58 15.31 -17.58
CA LEU A 126 -20.87 14.72 -17.91
C LEU A 126 -21.07 14.60 -19.43
N THR A 127 -20.83 15.69 -20.18
CA THR A 127 -21.16 15.73 -21.61
C THR A 127 -19.97 15.54 -22.55
N SER A 128 -18.73 15.55 -22.03
CA SER A 128 -17.49 15.61 -22.81
C SER A 128 -17.32 16.95 -23.56
N SER A 129 -17.80 18.05 -23.00
CA SER A 129 -17.70 19.38 -23.60
C SER A 129 -16.25 19.76 -23.89
N VAL A 130 -15.97 19.99 -25.17
CA VAL A 130 -14.62 20.37 -25.62
C VAL A 130 -14.31 21.83 -25.29
N GLU A 131 -15.30 22.73 -25.39
CA GLU A 131 -15.16 24.12 -25.02
C GLU A 131 -14.90 24.31 -23.51
N ALA A 132 -15.55 23.49 -22.66
CA ALA A 132 -15.26 23.50 -21.21
C ALA A 132 -13.83 23.03 -20.93
N SER A 133 -13.38 21.96 -21.61
CA SER A 133 -12.00 21.43 -21.49
C SER A 133 -10.97 22.46 -21.90
N GLN A 134 -11.17 23.13 -23.04
CA GLN A 134 -10.27 24.18 -23.55
C GLN A 134 -10.28 25.41 -22.64
N THR A 135 -11.45 25.83 -22.14
CA THR A 135 -11.58 26.96 -21.21
C THR A 135 -10.82 26.69 -19.91
N ILE A 136 -10.94 25.48 -19.35
CA ILE A 136 -10.15 25.08 -18.19
C ILE A 136 -8.65 25.16 -18.52
N ALA A 137 -8.23 24.56 -19.63
CA ALA A 137 -6.83 24.53 -20.03
C ALA A 137 -6.26 25.93 -20.23
N TYR A 138 -6.98 26.79 -20.95
CA TYR A 138 -6.61 28.18 -21.21
C TYR A 138 -6.41 28.99 -19.92
N ASN A 139 -7.41 28.95 -19.01
CA ASN A 139 -7.38 29.78 -17.81
C ASN A 139 -6.35 29.26 -16.77
N ILE A 140 -6.22 27.95 -16.58
CA ILE A 140 -5.23 27.36 -15.64
C ILE A 140 -3.80 27.64 -16.09
N SER A 141 -3.55 27.64 -17.40
CA SER A 141 -2.20 27.86 -17.97
C SER A 141 -1.88 29.33 -18.25
N GLY A 142 -2.78 30.27 -17.91
CA GLY A 142 -2.59 31.70 -18.17
C GLY A 142 -2.61 32.06 -19.67
N GLY A 143 -3.44 31.39 -20.46
CA GLY A 143 -3.67 31.67 -21.89
C GLY A 143 -2.86 30.83 -22.86
N ASN A 144 -2.08 29.85 -22.40
CA ASN A 144 -1.29 28.97 -23.28
C ASN A 144 -1.66 27.50 -23.06
N ILE A 145 -2.55 26.99 -23.90
CA ILE A 145 -3.05 25.59 -23.83
C ILE A 145 -1.92 24.56 -23.89
N GLN A 146 -0.85 24.83 -24.65
CA GLN A 146 0.31 23.91 -24.72
C GLN A 146 0.98 23.75 -23.34
N THR A 147 1.07 24.80 -22.55
CA THR A 147 1.57 24.71 -21.16
C THR A 147 0.68 23.81 -20.29
N PHE A 148 -0.64 23.85 -20.49
CA PHE A 148 -1.54 22.94 -19.80
C PHE A 148 -1.28 21.47 -20.18
N VAL A 149 -1.05 21.20 -21.47
CA VAL A 149 -0.68 19.84 -21.95
C VAL A 149 0.64 19.37 -21.34
N GLU A 150 1.61 20.26 -21.16
CA GLU A 150 2.85 19.97 -20.45
C GLU A 150 2.58 19.60 -18.99
N MET A 151 1.72 20.36 -18.28
CA MET A 151 1.28 20.03 -16.92
C MET A 151 0.60 18.65 -16.84
N MET A 152 -0.24 18.29 -17.83
CA MET A 152 -0.86 16.96 -17.90
C MET A 152 0.18 15.85 -18.02
N ASN A 153 1.20 16.01 -18.85
CA ASN A 153 2.25 15.01 -19.03
C ASN A 153 3.20 14.95 -17.81
N GLU A 154 3.50 16.07 -17.18
CA GLU A 154 4.23 16.10 -15.90
C GLU A 154 3.46 15.36 -14.81
N LYS A 155 2.14 15.59 -14.69
CA LYS A 155 1.29 14.88 -13.75
C LYS A 155 1.20 13.38 -14.09
N ALA A 156 1.14 13.01 -15.35
CA ALA A 156 1.19 11.61 -15.79
C ALA A 156 2.47 10.91 -15.31
N ALA A 157 3.62 11.58 -15.44
CA ALA A 157 4.90 11.07 -14.95
C ALA A 157 4.92 10.98 -13.42
N GLU A 158 4.37 11.97 -12.69
CA GLU A 158 4.27 11.97 -11.23
C GLU A 158 3.43 10.79 -10.70
N ILE A 159 2.28 10.54 -11.33
CA ILE A 159 1.40 9.40 -10.99
C ILE A 159 2.06 8.07 -11.42
N GLY A 160 3.01 8.09 -12.35
CA GLY A 160 3.65 6.91 -12.95
C GLY A 160 2.78 6.24 -14.01
N LEU A 161 2.19 7.03 -14.92
CA LEU A 161 1.47 6.56 -16.11
C LEU A 161 2.47 6.35 -17.23
N ASP A 162 3.24 5.26 -17.17
CA ASP A 162 4.43 5.05 -18.01
C ASP A 162 4.13 4.82 -19.50
N ALA A 163 2.90 4.46 -19.84
CA ALA A 163 2.44 4.18 -21.19
C ALA A 163 1.33 5.16 -21.65
N THR A 164 1.36 6.41 -21.15
CA THR A 164 0.39 7.45 -21.46
C THR A 164 1.08 8.71 -21.97
N HIS A 165 0.48 9.34 -22.97
CA HIS A 165 0.92 10.64 -23.49
C HIS A 165 -0.27 11.46 -23.95
N PHE A 166 -0.38 12.68 -23.44
CA PHE A 166 -1.41 13.64 -23.79
C PHE A 166 -0.89 14.68 -24.79
N THR A 167 -1.71 15.04 -25.77
CA THR A 167 -1.42 16.08 -26.76
C THR A 167 -2.41 17.23 -26.74
N ASN A 168 -3.56 17.03 -26.09
CA ASN A 168 -4.61 18.05 -25.89
C ASN A 168 -5.40 17.76 -24.61
N ALA A 169 -6.18 18.75 -24.15
CA ALA A 169 -7.00 18.67 -22.94
C ALA A 169 -8.40 18.09 -23.17
N THR A 170 -8.84 17.96 -24.44
CA THR A 170 -10.21 17.65 -24.82
C THR A 170 -10.43 16.17 -25.10
N GLY A 171 -9.37 15.44 -25.49
CA GLY A 171 -9.48 14.10 -26.02
C GLY A 171 -9.78 14.04 -27.52
N MET A 172 -9.68 15.17 -28.25
CA MET A 172 -9.70 15.15 -29.71
C MET A 172 -8.68 14.15 -30.27
N TYR A 173 -9.00 13.63 -31.45
CA TYR A 173 -8.11 12.72 -32.14
C TYR A 173 -6.74 13.33 -32.43
N ASP A 174 -5.70 12.68 -31.96
CA ASP A 174 -4.31 12.90 -32.36
C ASP A 174 -3.59 11.55 -32.34
N PRO A 175 -2.91 11.15 -33.46
CA PRO A 175 -2.23 9.85 -33.55
C PRO A 175 -1.07 9.70 -32.54
N LYS A 176 -0.61 10.78 -31.90
CA LYS A 176 0.41 10.78 -30.86
C LYS A 176 -0.16 10.64 -29.46
N GLN A 177 -1.48 10.80 -29.29
CA GLN A 177 -2.16 10.67 -28.01
C GLN A 177 -2.52 9.21 -27.75
N TYR A 178 -2.04 8.66 -26.63
CA TYR A 178 -2.30 7.27 -26.26
C TYR A 178 -2.30 7.08 -24.75
N THR A 179 -2.95 6.01 -24.34
CA THR A 179 -2.99 5.53 -22.97
C THR A 179 -3.16 4.00 -22.94
N THR A 180 -3.24 3.41 -21.75
CA THR A 180 -3.56 1.98 -21.54
C THR A 180 -4.72 1.83 -20.54
N ALA A 181 -5.36 0.67 -20.52
CA ALA A 181 -6.41 0.41 -19.52
C ALA A 181 -5.84 0.48 -18.10
N ARG A 182 -4.62 0.01 -17.89
CA ARG A 182 -3.93 0.09 -16.61
C ARG A 182 -3.65 1.53 -16.18
N ASP A 183 -3.14 2.35 -17.08
CA ASP A 183 -2.84 3.75 -16.76
C ASP A 183 -4.11 4.56 -16.49
N ILE A 184 -5.18 4.35 -17.26
CA ILE A 184 -6.48 4.99 -17.01
C ILE A 184 -7.07 4.55 -15.67
N ALA A 185 -6.96 3.28 -15.30
CA ALA A 185 -7.39 2.81 -13.99
C ALA A 185 -6.61 3.49 -12.87
N LYS A 186 -5.30 3.57 -13.00
CA LYS A 186 -4.41 4.24 -12.04
C LYS A 186 -4.68 5.74 -11.93
N LEU A 187 -4.88 6.40 -13.07
CA LEU A 187 -5.29 7.80 -13.12
C LEU A 187 -6.62 8.02 -12.39
N THR A 188 -7.60 7.15 -12.65
CA THR A 188 -8.92 7.27 -12.02
C THR A 188 -8.84 7.03 -10.51
N GLN A 189 -8.07 6.04 -10.05
CA GLN A 189 -7.82 5.82 -8.62
C GLN A 189 -7.16 7.04 -7.94
N TYR A 190 -6.27 7.72 -8.65
CA TYR A 190 -5.68 8.97 -8.17
C TYR A 190 -6.74 10.09 -8.08
N ALA A 191 -7.50 10.28 -9.15
CA ALA A 191 -8.53 11.33 -9.24
C ALA A 191 -9.63 11.18 -8.18
N LEU A 192 -10.05 9.93 -7.86
CA LEU A 192 -11.04 9.64 -6.82
C LEU A 192 -10.61 10.08 -5.40
N LYS A 193 -9.33 10.33 -5.18
CA LYS A 193 -8.82 10.86 -3.90
C LYS A 193 -8.87 12.39 -3.82
N LEU A 194 -9.08 13.06 -4.96
CA LEU A 194 -9.16 14.52 -5.03
C LEU A 194 -10.53 15.01 -4.57
N PRO A 195 -10.57 16.18 -3.90
CA PRO A 195 -11.84 16.77 -3.48
C PRO A 195 -12.74 17.05 -4.68
N LYS A 196 -14.03 16.80 -4.52
CA LYS A 196 -15.07 17.06 -5.52
C LYS A 196 -15.07 16.16 -6.76
N PHE A 197 -13.99 15.43 -7.08
CA PHE A 197 -13.94 14.61 -8.29
C PHE A 197 -15.03 13.54 -8.30
N ASP A 198 -15.16 12.76 -7.22
CA ASP A 198 -16.20 11.71 -7.11
C ASP A 198 -17.62 12.30 -7.17
N GLU A 199 -17.86 13.44 -6.52
CA GLU A 199 -19.15 14.16 -6.57
C GLU A 199 -19.50 14.58 -8.01
N ILE A 200 -18.55 15.16 -8.74
CA ILE A 200 -18.77 15.65 -10.11
C ILE A 200 -19.08 14.48 -11.05
N CYS A 201 -18.23 13.43 -11.06
CA CYS A 201 -18.40 12.35 -12.03
C CYS A 201 -19.53 11.37 -11.64
N SER A 202 -20.00 11.35 -10.39
CA SER A 202 -21.16 10.54 -9.99
C SER A 202 -22.51 11.27 -10.10
N THR A 203 -22.50 12.52 -10.53
CA THR A 203 -23.73 13.29 -10.77
C THR A 203 -24.33 12.91 -12.13
N TYR A 204 -25.61 12.47 -12.15
CA TYR A 204 -26.28 12.14 -13.40
C TYR A 204 -26.77 13.38 -14.16
N VAL A 205 -27.32 14.39 -13.47
CA VAL A 205 -27.78 15.65 -14.08
C VAL A 205 -27.31 16.84 -13.26
N TYR A 206 -26.77 17.83 -13.95
CA TYR A 206 -26.33 19.09 -13.37
C TYR A 206 -26.99 20.27 -14.06
N SER A 207 -27.37 21.30 -13.30
CA SER A 207 -27.94 22.57 -13.80
C SER A 207 -26.98 23.68 -13.40
N PRO A 208 -26.19 24.24 -14.34
CA PRO A 208 -25.27 25.32 -14.04
C PRO A 208 -25.99 26.63 -13.76
N LEU A 209 -25.26 27.61 -13.21
CA LEU A 209 -25.69 29.02 -13.25
C LEU A 209 -25.61 29.47 -14.69
N VAL A 210 -26.74 29.98 -15.20
CA VAL A 210 -26.85 30.34 -16.62
C VAL A 210 -26.22 31.72 -16.90
N PRO A 211 -25.08 31.77 -17.62
CA PRO A 211 -24.51 33.03 -18.05
C PRO A 211 -25.27 33.60 -19.25
N ASN A 212 -25.21 34.91 -19.42
CA ASN A 212 -25.75 35.63 -20.59
C ASN A 212 -27.20 35.30 -20.99
N LEU A 213 -28.08 35.08 -19.99
CA LEU A 213 -29.46 34.67 -20.25
C LEU A 213 -30.24 35.66 -21.16
N GLU A 214 -29.89 36.96 -21.14
CA GLU A 214 -30.47 37.95 -22.03
C GLU A 214 -30.20 37.69 -23.51
N ASN A 215 -29.00 37.16 -23.82
CA ASN A 215 -28.59 36.84 -25.17
C ASN A 215 -28.96 35.39 -25.57
N HIS A 216 -29.13 34.52 -24.59
CA HIS A 216 -29.44 33.10 -24.76
C HIS A 216 -30.63 32.67 -23.92
N PRO A 217 -31.86 33.13 -24.25
CA PRO A 217 -33.06 32.84 -23.46
C PRO A 217 -33.47 31.35 -23.48
N ASP A 218 -33.00 30.58 -24.42
CA ASP A 218 -33.15 29.14 -24.53
C ASP A 218 -32.44 28.36 -23.39
N ARG A 219 -31.46 29.01 -22.74
CA ARG A 219 -30.74 28.43 -21.61
C ARG A 219 -31.52 28.40 -20.30
N GLN A 220 -32.76 28.90 -20.23
CA GLN A 220 -33.57 28.90 -18.99
C GLN A 220 -33.74 27.49 -18.37
N SER A 221 -33.68 26.45 -19.16
CA SER A 221 -33.75 25.03 -18.72
C SER A 221 -32.46 24.27 -18.99
N TRP A 222 -31.33 24.96 -18.98
CA TRP A 222 -30.05 24.37 -19.29
C TRP A 222 -29.68 23.31 -18.29
N LYS A 223 -29.44 22.04 -18.80
CA LYS A 223 -29.09 20.87 -18.02
C LYS A 223 -28.10 20.03 -18.79
N TRP A 224 -27.13 19.54 -18.06
CA TRP A 224 -26.15 18.59 -18.59
C TRP A 224 -26.39 17.22 -17.99
N TYR A 225 -26.56 16.22 -18.84
CA TYR A 225 -26.78 14.85 -18.45
C TYR A 225 -25.49 14.05 -18.64
N HIS A 226 -25.25 13.12 -17.73
CA HIS A 226 -24.08 12.26 -17.84
C HIS A 226 -24.22 11.32 -19.04
N SER A 227 -23.17 11.23 -19.87
CA SER A 227 -23.14 10.41 -21.09
C SER A 227 -23.07 8.91 -20.84
N ASN A 228 -22.85 8.47 -19.58
CA ASN A 228 -22.86 7.06 -19.21
C ASN A 228 -24.29 6.55 -19.02
N LEU A 229 -24.80 5.81 -20.00
CA LEU A 229 -26.16 5.23 -19.97
C LEU A 229 -26.38 4.24 -18.82
N MET A 230 -25.33 3.72 -18.18
CA MET A 230 -25.48 2.86 -17.00
C MET A 230 -26.03 3.62 -15.78
N MET A 231 -26.01 4.95 -15.79
CA MET A 231 -26.54 5.80 -14.74
C MET A 231 -27.99 6.27 -15.00
N ASP A 232 -28.52 6.03 -16.19
CA ASP A 232 -29.84 6.45 -16.59
C ASP A 232 -30.86 5.35 -16.26
N GLU A 233 -31.74 5.59 -15.27
CA GLU A 233 -32.74 4.62 -14.85
C GLU A 233 -33.77 4.29 -15.93
N GLU A 234 -33.92 5.12 -16.97
CA GLU A 234 -34.80 4.90 -18.11
C GLU A 234 -34.11 4.14 -19.25
N SER A 235 -32.80 3.96 -19.20
CA SER A 235 -32.00 3.28 -20.20
C SER A 235 -32.08 1.75 -20.05
N GLU A 236 -32.11 1.03 -21.17
CA GLU A 236 -31.92 -0.42 -21.20
C GLU A 236 -30.55 -0.87 -20.67
N TYR A 237 -29.57 0.04 -20.60
CA TYR A 237 -28.22 -0.17 -20.10
C TYR A 237 -28.06 0.19 -18.64
N TYR A 238 -29.14 0.58 -17.96
CA TYR A 238 -29.07 0.91 -16.54
C TYR A 238 -28.46 -0.21 -15.70
N TYR A 239 -27.49 0.12 -14.86
CA TYR A 239 -26.86 -0.84 -13.96
C TYR A 239 -26.88 -0.30 -12.52
N GLN A 240 -27.63 -0.96 -11.65
CA GLN A 240 -27.78 -0.54 -10.27
C GLN A 240 -26.44 -0.50 -9.54
N GLY A 241 -26.12 0.66 -8.92
CA GLY A 241 -24.89 0.87 -8.17
C GLY A 241 -23.74 1.47 -8.99
N VAL A 242 -23.92 1.68 -10.30
CA VAL A 242 -22.95 2.43 -11.11
C VAL A 242 -23.07 3.92 -10.82
N ARG A 243 -21.89 4.56 -10.65
CA ARG A 243 -21.76 5.99 -10.44
C ARG A 243 -20.54 6.54 -11.20
N GLY A 244 -20.77 7.14 -12.34
CA GLY A 244 -19.75 7.72 -13.20
C GLY A 244 -19.02 6.65 -14.00
N ILE A 245 -17.78 6.88 -14.42
CA ILE A 245 -16.90 8.05 -14.28
C ILE A 245 -16.90 8.86 -15.58
N LYS A 246 -16.62 8.17 -16.73
CA LYS A 246 -16.48 8.83 -18.03
C LYS A 246 -16.66 7.87 -19.18
N THR A 247 -17.34 8.30 -20.23
CA THR A 247 -17.40 7.62 -21.52
C THR A 247 -16.68 8.44 -22.58
N ALA A 248 -16.22 7.74 -23.62
CA ALA A 248 -15.62 8.37 -24.78
C ALA A 248 -16.06 7.64 -26.05
N ASN A 249 -16.27 8.40 -27.13
CA ASN A 249 -16.67 7.90 -28.42
C ASN A 249 -15.89 8.64 -29.51
N LEU A 250 -15.06 7.92 -30.26
CA LEU A 250 -14.27 8.45 -31.35
C LEU A 250 -14.34 7.53 -32.56
N GLU A 251 -14.53 8.08 -33.75
CA GLU A 251 -14.52 7.26 -34.98
C GLU A 251 -13.28 6.38 -35.09
N LYS A 252 -12.10 6.93 -34.81
CA LYS A 252 -10.80 6.22 -34.90
C LYS A 252 -10.44 5.44 -33.63
N GLY A 253 -11.01 5.81 -32.47
CA GLY A 253 -10.68 5.26 -31.16
C GLY A 253 -11.66 4.22 -30.63
N GLY A 254 -12.79 4.03 -31.33
CA GLY A 254 -13.89 3.20 -30.83
C GLY A 254 -14.58 3.84 -29.63
N ARG A 255 -15.32 3.01 -28.86
CA ARG A 255 -15.96 3.42 -27.60
C ARG A 255 -15.14 3.00 -26.41
N ASN A 256 -14.99 3.92 -25.47
CA ASN A 256 -14.29 3.67 -24.22
C ASN A 256 -15.19 4.00 -23.04
N ILE A 257 -14.99 3.30 -21.93
CA ILE A 257 -15.66 3.59 -20.66
C ILE A 257 -14.71 3.38 -19.48
N VAL A 258 -14.88 4.25 -18.50
CA VAL A 258 -14.45 4.04 -17.13
C VAL A 258 -15.70 4.12 -16.27
N ALA A 259 -16.03 3.06 -15.58
CA ALA A 259 -17.19 2.97 -14.73
C ALA A 259 -16.80 2.50 -13.33
N LEU A 260 -17.43 3.10 -12.31
CA LEU A 260 -17.33 2.71 -10.92
C LEU A 260 -18.65 2.11 -10.48
N SER A 261 -18.62 0.91 -9.89
CA SER A 261 -19.80 0.28 -9.29
C SER A 261 -19.58 0.05 -7.81
N SER A 262 -20.59 0.40 -7.00
CA SER A 262 -20.59 0.22 -5.55
C SER A 262 -21.87 -0.54 -5.14
N ARG A 263 -21.68 -1.76 -4.61
CA ARG A 263 -22.78 -2.60 -4.14
C ARG A 263 -22.33 -3.49 -2.99
N ASP A 264 -23.15 -3.62 -1.96
CA ASP A 264 -22.91 -4.51 -0.80
C ASP A 264 -21.55 -4.31 -0.12
N GLY A 265 -21.06 -3.06 -0.12
CA GLY A 265 -19.78 -2.69 0.50
C GLY A 265 -18.54 -3.00 -0.35
N ASN A 266 -18.72 -3.47 -1.60
CA ASN A 266 -17.64 -3.68 -2.55
C ASN A 266 -17.65 -2.59 -3.63
N ASN A 267 -16.47 -2.06 -3.94
CA ASN A 267 -16.25 -1.04 -4.95
C ASN A 267 -15.37 -1.58 -6.07
N TYR A 268 -15.91 -1.60 -7.29
CA TYR A 268 -15.20 -2.08 -8.46
C TYR A 268 -15.06 -0.98 -9.52
N LEU A 269 -13.86 -0.83 -10.06
CA LEU A 269 -13.55 0.05 -11.19
C LEU A 269 -13.35 -0.79 -12.44
N ALA A 270 -14.17 -0.58 -13.44
CA ALA A 270 -14.06 -1.20 -14.76
C ALA A 270 -13.53 -0.17 -15.77
N VAL A 271 -12.56 -0.60 -16.57
CA VAL A 271 -12.05 0.14 -17.73
C VAL A 271 -12.19 -0.74 -18.95
N ALA A 272 -12.81 -0.22 -20.01
CA ALA A 272 -12.91 -0.90 -21.30
C ALA A 272 -12.56 0.10 -22.42
N LEU A 273 -11.57 -0.25 -23.24
CA LEU A 273 -11.02 0.63 -24.26
C LEU A 273 -11.11 0.00 -25.64
N LYS A 274 -11.40 0.86 -26.64
CA LYS A 274 -11.49 0.52 -28.04
C LYS A 274 -12.48 -0.61 -28.31
N SER A 275 -13.67 -0.43 -27.74
CA SER A 275 -14.82 -1.29 -28.07
C SER A 275 -15.33 -0.97 -29.48
N PRO A 276 -15.77 -1.97 -30.25
CA PRO A 276 -16.39 -1.75 -31.56
C PRO A 276 -17.60 -0.81 -31.49
N MET A 277 -17.75 0.04 -32.49
CA MET A 277 -18.89 0.97 -32.57
C MET A 277 -20.12 0.32 -33.17
N ASN A 278 -19.92 -0.66 -34.04
CA ASN A 278 -20.98 -1.37 -34.75
C ASN A 278 -20.79 -2.88 -34.62
N SER A 279 -21.91 -3.61 -34.67
CA SER A 279 -21.92 -5.07 -34.77
C SER A 279 -21.41 -5.55 -36.13
N SER A 280 -21.25 -6.86 -36.30
CA SER A 280 -20.94 -7.48 -37.60
C SER A 280 -21.98 -7.18 -38.65
N ASP A 281 -23.23 -6.93 -38.26
CA ASP A 281 -24.38 -6.66 -39.15
C ASP A 281 -24.54 -5.15 -39.44
N GLY A 282 -23.67 -4.30 -38.86
CA GLY A 282 -23.62 -2.86 -39.08
C GLY A 282 -24.49 -2.05 -38.12
N ASP A 283 -25.17 -2.69 -37.18
CA ASP A 283 -25.96 -1.99 -36.18
C ASP A 283 -25.08 -1.31 -35.12
N THR A 284 -25.50 -0.13 -34.66
CA THR A 284 -24.84 0.56 -33.57
C THR A 284 -24.95 -0.25 -32.27
N VAL A 285 -23.81 -0.51 -31.61
CA VAL A 285 -23.73 -1.30 -30.40
C VAL A 285 -22.99 -0.57 -29.29
N PHE A 286 -23.32 -0.89 -28.05
CA PHE A 286 -22.70 -0.28 -26.85
C PHE A 286 -21.88 -1.32 -26.07
N TYR A 287 -21.11 -2.14 -26.78
CA TYR A 287 -20.29 -3.20 -26.17
C TYR A 287 -19.40 -2.75 -25.00
N HIS A 288 -18.91 -1.51 -24.99
CA HIS A 288 -18.14 -0.97 -23.86
C HIS A 288 -18.97 -0.96 -22.56
N ILE A 289 -20.30 -0.73 -22.65
CA ILE A 289 -21.23 -0.77 -21.52
C ILE A 289 -21.52 -2.23 -21.13
N GLU A 290 -21.78 -3.08 -22.13
CA GLU A 290 -22.02 -4.51 -21.90
C GLU A 290 -20.78 -5.16 -21.26
N ASP A 291 -19.58 -4.86 -21.75
CA ASP A 291 -18.31 -5.33 -21.17
C ASP A 291 -18.16 -4.90 -19.71
N ALA A 292 -18.48 -3.64 -19.38
CA ALA A 292 -18.42 -3.14 -18.01
C ALA A 292 -19.44 -3.85 -17.11
N SER A 293 -20.67 -4.03 -17.59
CA SER A 293 -21.74 -4.77 -16.89
C SER A 293 -21.35 -6.21 -16.63
N ASP A 294 -20.81 -6.89 -17.65
CA ASP A 294 -20.37 -8.27 -17.57
C ASP A 294 -19.21 -8.45 -16.57
N MET A 295 -18.27 -7.50 -16.55
CA MET A 295 -17.18 -7.48 -15.56
C MET A 295 -17.71 -7.29 -14.14
N PHE A 296 -18.67 -6.38 -13.92
CA PHE A 296 -19.28 -6.16 -12.60
C PHE A 296 -20.11 -7.38 -12.17
N ASP A 297 -20.94 -7.93 -13.03
CA ASP A 297 -21.73 -9.13 -12.75
C ASP A 297 -20.84 -10.30 -12.34
N TRP A 298 -19.75 -10.50 -13.08
CA TRP A 298 -18.80 -11.55 -12.78
C TRP A 298 -18.13 -11.32 -11.40
N ALA A 299 -17.71 -10.09 -11.11
CA ALA A 299 -17.11 -9.75 -9.83
C ALA A 299 -18.08 -9.99 -8.66
N TYR A 300 -19.27 -9.42 -8.73
CA TYR A 300 -20.26 -9.55 -7.65
C TYR A 300 -20.80 -10.97 -7.47
N THR A 301 -20.73 -11.81 -8.51
CA THR A 301 -21.24 -13.19 -8.45
C THR A 301 -20.19 -14.17 -7.96
N HIS A 302 -18.90 -13.92 -8.24
CA HIS A 302 -17.87 -14.93 -8.06
C HIS A 302 -16.78 -14.53 -7.06
N PHE A 303 -16.80 -13.31 -6.52
CA PHE A 303 -15.82 -12.87 -5.54
C PHE A 303 -16.49 -12.44 -4.24
N SER A 304 -15.98 -12.94 -3.14
CA SER A 304 -16.38 -12.53 -1.80
C SER A 304 -15.19 -12.45 -0.86
N TYR A 305 -15.29 -11.66 0.21
CA TYR A 305 -14.28 -11.65 1.25
C TYR A 305 -14.37 -12.93 2.07
N LYS A 306 -13.29 -13.69 2.14
CA LYS A 306 -13.19 -14.91 2.93
C LYS A 306 -12.08 -14.79 3.97
N VAL A 307 -12.38 -15.30 5.16
CA VAL A 307 -11.38 -15.48 6.20
C VAL A 307 -10.43 -16.60 5.79
N ILE A 308 -9.23 -16.21 5.38
CA ILE A 308 -8.18 -17.14 4.95
C ILE A 308 -7.41 -17.69 6.15
N LEU A 309 -7.23 -16.85 7.18
CA LEU A 309 -6.55 -17.21 8.41
C LEU A 309 -7.22 -16.53 9.59
N ALA A 310 -7.86 -17.34 10.45
CA ALA A 310 -8.45 -16.83 11.68
C ALA A 310 -7.38 -16.48 12.72
N ASP A 311 -7.61 -15.44 13.52
CA ASP A 311 -6.71 -15.03 14.61
C ASP A 311 -6.61 -16.07 15.74
N THR A 312 -7.53 -17.03 15.79
CA THR A 312 -7.55 -18.17 16.71
C THR A 312 -6.80 -19.40 16.20
N ALA A 313 -6.32 -19.37 14.94
CA ALA A 313 -5.63 -20.51 14.35
C ALA A 313 -4.28 -20.76 15.05
N GLU A 314 -4.05 -21.99 15.49
CA GLU A 314 -2.76 -22.41 16.05
C GLU A 314 -1.86 -22.86 14.90
N LEU A 315 -0.74 -22.15 14.68
CA LEU A 315 0.14 -22.36 13.52
C LEU A 315 1.47 -23.01 13.87
N GLY A 316 1.66 -23.39 15.12
CA GLY A 316 2.87 -24.08 15.54
C GLY A 316 3.22 -23.77 17.00
N GLU A 317 4.29 -24.39 17.46
CA GLU A 317 4.79 -24.24 18.82
C GLU A 317 6.27 -23.91 18.83
N LEU A 318 6.69 -23.11 19.80
CA LEU A 318 8.09 -22.81 20.05
C LEU A 318 8.50 -23.30 21.44
N PRO A 319 9.67 -23.98 21.55
CA PRO A 319 10.21 -24.40 22.85
C PRO A 319 10.59 -23.19 23.70
N VAL A 320 10.28 -23.27 24.99
CA VAL A 320 10.57 -22.23 25.98
C VAL A 320 11.47 -22.79 27.10
N GLU A 321 12.72 -22.38 27.10
CA GLU A 321 13.67 -22.75 28.15
C GLU A 321 13.33 -22.04 29.46
N LEU A 322 13.61 -22.68 30.58
CA LEU A 322 13.41 -22.19 31.95
C LEU A 322 11.95 -21.97 32.34
N ALA A 323 11.01 -22.53 31.59
CA ALA A 323 9.58 -22.44 31.84
C ALA A 323 9.14 -23.16 33.12
N ASP A 324 8.10 -22.64 33.79
CA ASP A 324 7.40 -23.27 34.87
C ASP A 324 6.14 -23.96 34.33
N GLY A 325 6.12 -25.28 34.33
CA GLY A 325 5.09 -26.08 33.67
C GLY A 325 5.44 -26.45 32.26
N ASN A 326 4.61 -26.08 31.30
CA ASN A 326 4.82 -26.37 29.88
C ASN A 326 6.09 -25.67 29.35
N ASP A 327 6.89 -26.39 28.61
CA ASP A 327 8.15 -25.92 28.06
C ASP A 327 8.05 -25.49 26.58
N TYR A 328 6.85 -25.13 26.17
CA TYR A 328 6.54 -24.58 24.85
C TYR A 328 5.49 -23.48 24.96
N VAL A 329 5.35 -22.66 23.90
CA VAL A 329 4.29 -21.69 23.68
C VAL A 329 3.70 -21.90 22.30
N LEU A 330 2.36 -21.88 22.20
CA LEU A 330 1.65 -21.93 20.94
C LEU A 330 1.67 -20.55 20.29
N ALA A 331 1.80 -20.54 18.95
CA ALA A 331 1.74 -19.34 18.13
C ALA A 331 0.41 -19.23 17.42
N ARG A 332 -0.17 -18.03 17.40
CA ARG A 332 -1.35 -17.69 16.61
C ARG A 332 -1.09 -16.43 15.77
N PRO A 333 -1.86 -16.19 14.73
CA PRO A 333 -1.81 -14.91 14.02
C PRO A 333 -2.12 -13.73 14.96
N GLU A 334 -1.43 -12.61 14.77
CA GLU A 334 -1.69 -11.38 15.52
C GLU A 334 -3.08 -10.82 15.22
N ARG A 335 -3.56 -11.02 14.01
CA ARG A 335 -4.87 -10.60 13.51
C ARG A 335 -5.44 -11.59 12.51
N GLU A 336 -6.75 -11.55 12.32
CA GLU A 336 -7.42 -12.24 11.23
C GLU A 336 -6.97 -11.71 9.87
N VAL A 337 -6.89 -12.59 8.88
CA VAL A 337 -6.64 -12.25 7.48
C VAL A 337 -7.85 -12.64 6.65
N SER A 338 -8.52 -11.63 6.13
CA SER A 338 -9.59 -11.78 5.15
C SER A 338 -9.12 -11.22 3.81
N LEU A 339 -9.30 -11.97 2.74
CA LEU A 339 -8.95 -11.57 1.37
C LEU A 339 -10.16 -11.66 0.47
N LEU A 340 -10.22 -10.80 -0.54
CA LEU A 340 -11.13 -10.98 -1.67
C LEU A 340 -10.72 -12.25 -2.41
N TRP A 341 -11.63 -13.20 -2.50
CA TRP A 341 -11.31 -14.53 -3.01
C TRP A 341 -12.34 -15.00 -4.03
N TYR A 342 -11.89 -15.74 -5.04
CA TYR A 342 -12.74 -16.34 -6.05
C TYR A 342 -13.47 -17.54 -5.44
N ASP A 343 -14.80 -17.51 -5.45
CA ASP A 343 -15.65 -18.44 -4.71
C ASP A 343 -15.57 -19.89 -5.16
N GLU A 344 -15.19 -20.13 -6.41
CA GLU A 344 -15.03 -21.49 -6.97
C GLU A 344 -13.71 -22.16 -6.50
N ILE A 345 -12.79 -21.43 -5.86
CA ILE A 345 -11.52 -21.97 -5.36
C ILE A 345 -11.57 -22.15 -3.84
N ASP A 346 -11.33 -23.40 -3.42
CA ASP A 346 -11.29 -23.70 -1.99
C ASP A 346 -10.12 -23.01 -1.29
N VAL A 347 -10.41 -22.24 -0.24
CA VAL A 347 -9.42 -21.55 0.60
C VAL A 347 -8.44 -22.51 1.29
N SER A 348 -8.77 -23.80 1.39
CA SER A 348 -7.88 -24.83 1.92
C SER A 348 -6.63 -25.07 1.05
N LEU A 349 -6.66 -24.63 -0.21
CA LEU A 349 -5.52 -24.70 -1.14
C LEU A 349 -4.46 -23.63 -0.84
N ILE A 350 -4.77 -22.66 0.02
CA ILE A 350 -3.81 -21.65 0.45
C ILE A 350 -2.84 -22.27 1.44
N SER A 351 -1.57 -22.26 1.09
CA SER A 351 -0.49 -22.76 1.96
C SER A 351 -0.26 -21.81 3.14
N ARG A 352 -0.10 -22.39 4.33
CA ARG A 352 0.21 -21.70 5.59
C ARG A 352 1.51 -22.22 6.20
N SER A 353 2.34 -22.88 5.40
CA SER A 353 3.52 -23.62 5.88
C SER A 353 4.80 -22.78 5.90
N ASN A 354 4.82 -21.64 5.22
CA ASN A 354 5.99 -20.76 5.19
C ASN A 354 6.04 -19.88 6.45
N ILE A 355 6.55 -20.48 7.56
CA ILE A 355 6.70 -19.81 8.85
C ILE A 355 8.16 -19.48 9.09
N VAL A 356 8.46 -18.23 9.39
CA VAL A 356 9.77 -17.73 9.77
C VAL A 356 9.75 -17.32 11.24
N TRP A 357 10.45 -18.06 12.08
CA TRP A 357 10.56 -17.78 13.50
C TRP A 357 11.67 -16.77 13.78
N ASN A 358 11.43 -15.82 14.69
CA ASN A 358 12.45 -14.86 15.15
C ASN A 358 13.58 -15.53 15.92
N GLN A 359 13.28 -16.64 16.61
CA GLN A 359 14.22 -17.45 17.38
C GLN A 359 13.78 -18.92 17.31
N GLU A 360 14.74 -19.85 17.30
CA GLU A 360 14.45 -21.28 17.38
C GLU A 360 13.94 -21.73 18.76
N LYS A 361 14.31 -20.98 19.80
CA LYS A 361 13.95 -21.25 21.20
C LYS A 361 13.81 -19.94 21.96
N LEU A 362 12.82 -19.87 22.82
CA LEU A 362 12.58 -18.74 23.70
C LEU A 362 13.10 -19.02 25.11
N LYS A 363 13.22 -17.99 25.93
CA LYS A 363 13.51 -18.10 27.36
C LYS A 363 12.39 -17.46 28.18
N ALA A 364 11.84 -18.21 29.13
CA ALA A 364 10.83 -17.68 30.03
C ALA A 364 11.34 -16.49 30.86
N PRO A 365 10.50 -15.47 31.16
CA PRO A 365 9.06 -15.46 30.87
C PRO A 365 8.78 -15.07 29.42
N VAL A 366 7.71 -15.60 28.84
CA VAL A 366 7.13 -15.18 27.55
C VAL A 366 5.73 -14.64 27.89
N ASN A 367 5.36 -13.51 27.33
CA ASN A 367 4.05 -12.93 27.59
C ASN A 367 3.09 -13.21 26.43
N ALA A 368 1.80 -13.35 26.74
CA ALA A 368 0.77 -13.44 25.72
C ALA A 368 0.83 -12.19 24.81
N GLY A 369 0.73 -12.41 23.47
CA GLY A 369 0.87 -11.34 22.49
C GLY A 369 2.33 -11.00 22.12
N GLU A 370 3.34 -11.65 22.71
CA GLU A 370 4.76 -11.45 22.32
C GLU A 370 5.00 -11.96 20.91
N LEU A 371 5.72 -11.17 20.10
CA LEU A 371 6.01 -11.49 18.69
C LEU A 371 6.99 -12.67 18.59
N LEU A 372 6.54 -13.74 17.96
CA LEU A 372 7.31 -14.99 17.82
C LEU A 372 7.94 -15.17 16.43
N GLY A 373 7.28 -14.67 15.39
CA GLY A 373 7.68 -14.86 14.00
C GLY A 373 6.66 -14.31 13.03
N GLN A 374 6.68 -14.81 11.80
CA GLN A 374 5.75 -14.46 10.75
C GLN A 374 5.37 -15.70 9.92
N VAL A 375 4.16 -15.71 9.38
CA VAL A 375 3.69 -16.67 8.38
C VAL A 375 3.38 -15.95 7.08
N THR A 376 3.84 -16.50 5.96
CA THR A 376 3.43 -16.05 4.62
C THR A 376 2.39 -17.03 4.08
N LEU A 377 1.24 -16.49 3.69
CA LEU A 377 0.18 -17.22 3.02
C LEU A 377 0.48 -17.23 1.52
N GLU A 378 0.39 -18.41 0.89
CA GLU A 378 0.75 -18.59 -0.52
C GLU A 378 -0.33 -19.37 -1.26
N PHE A 379 -0.59 -18.97 -2.50
CA PHE A 379 -1.45 -19.70 -3.42
C PHE A 379 -0.72 -19.92 -4.74
N SER A 380 -0.65 -21.16 -5.21
CA SER A 380 0.07 -21.54 -6.44
C SER A 380 1.53 -21.08 -6.49
N GLY A 381 2.18 -20.90 -5.32
CA GLY A 381 3.57 -20.42 -5.20
C GLY A 381 3.74 -18.91 -5.15
N GLU A 382 2.63 -18.15 -5.26
CA GLU A 382 2.65 -16.69 -5.14
C GLU A 382 2.22 -16.26 -3.72
N PRO A 383 2.93 -15.31 -3.10
CA PRO A 383 2.59 -14.82 -1.77
C PRO A 383 1.33 -13.94 -1.81
N LEU A 384 0.37 -14.23 -0.94
CA LEU A 384 -0.87 -13.47 -0.80
C LEU A 384 -0.81 -12.44 0.33
N ALA A 385 -0.27 -12.85 1.49
CA ALA A 385 -0.17 -11.99 2.66
C ALA A 385 0.88 -12.53 3.63
N THR A 386 1.51 -11.64 4.39
CA THR A 386 2.39 -11.99 5.51
C THR A 386 1.82 -11.45 6.81
N VAL A 387 1.76 -12.29 7.84
CA VAL A 387 1.15 -11.98 9.14
C VAL A 387 2.09 -12.32 10.27
N ASN A 388 2.15 -11.46 11.28
CA ASN A 388 2.89 -11.71 12.50
C ASN A 388 2.27 -12.88 13.29
N LEU A 389 3.11 -13.67 13.91
CA LEU A 389 2.73 -14.72 14.84
C LEU A 389 3.06 -14.28 16.26
N VAL A 390 2.09 -14.41 17.16
CA VAL A 390 2.21 -13.99 18.55
C VAL A 390 1.93 -15.14 19.51
N ALA A 391 2.46 -15.05 20.72
CA ALA A 391 2.24 -16.02 21.77
C ALA A 391 0.76 -16.07 22.19
N VAL A 392 0.19 -17.28 22.26
CA VAL A 392 -1.22 -17.50 22.70
C VAL A 392 -1.39 -17.20 24.17
N SER A 393 -0.39 -17.55 25.01
CA SER A 393 -0.50 -17.48 26.47
C SER A 393 0.82 -17.11 27.13
N ASP A 394 0.72 -16.68 28.39
CA ASP A 394 1.90 -16.44 29.22
C ASP A 394 2.61 -17.75 29.58
N VAL A 395 3.93 -17.74 29.49
CA VAL A 395 4.77 -18.82 30.02
C VAL A 395 5.65 -18.26 31.14
N LYS A 396 5.36 -18.63 32.35
CA LYS A 396 6.07 -18.16 33.54
C LYS A 396 7.46 -18.80 33.66
N ARG A 397 8.39 -18.08 34.26
CA ARG A 397 9.73 -18.58 34.52
C ARG A 397 9.80 -19.40 35.79
N SER A 398 10.34 -20.61 35.74
CA SER A 398 10.63 -21.44 36.91
C SER A 398 11.81 -20.88 37.70
N ALA A 399 11.56 -20.52 38.95
CA ALA A 399 12.62 -20.03 39.84
C ALA A 399 13.72 -21.08 40.04
N LEU A 400 13.35 -22.36 40.15
CA LEU A 400 14.31 -23.45 40.32
C LEU A 400 15.22 -23.62 39.09
N LYS A 401 14.63 -23.77 37.90
CA LYS A 401 15.37 -23.92 36.63
C LYS A 401 16.27 -22.70 36.37
N TYR A 402 15.77 -21.50 36.66
CA TYR A 402 16.53 -20.27 36.50
C TYR A 402 17.73 -20.21 37.44
N ASN A 403 17.54 -20.51 38.74
CA ASN A 403 18.65 -20.52 39.72
C ASN A 403 19.72 -21.56 39.33
N MET A 404 19.30 -22.75 38.89
CA MET A 404 20.23 -23.76 38.38
C MET A 404 20.99 -23.27 37.13
N TYR A 405 20.32 -22.59 36.21
CA TYR A 405 20.94 -22.01 35.03
C TYR A 405 21.97 -20.91 35.41
N VAL A 406 21.62 -20.00 36.31
CA VAL A 406 22.52 -18.97 36.80
C VAL A 406 23.71 -19.61 37.55
N ALA A 407 23.48 -20.66 38.34
CA ALA A 407 24.53 -21.39 39.05
C ALA A 407 25.52 -22.06 38.08
N LYS A 408 25.06 -22.58 36.94
CA LYS A 408 25.93 -23.10 35.86
C LYS A 408 26.73 -22.00 35.15
N LEU A 409 26.17 -20.79 35.02
CA LEU A 409 26.84 -19.66 34.37
C LEU A 409 27.79 -18.92 35.31
N PHE A 410 27.56 -18.99 36.65
CA PHE A 410 28.30 -18.25 37.63
C PHE A 410 29.82 -18.47 37.54
N PRO A 411 30.36 -19.73 37.37
CA PRO A 411 31.78 -19.91 37.22
C PRO A 411 32.38 -19.30 35.95
N LYS A 412 31.54 -19.11 34.90
CA LYS A 412 31.94 -18.51 33.63
C LYS A 412 31.88 -16.97 33.63
N SER A 413 31.28 -16.38 34.66
CA SER A 413 31.11 -14.92 34.76
C SER A 413 32.46 -14.22 34.93
N LYS A 414 32.61 -13.01 34.37
CA LYS A 414 33.81 -12.18 34.57
C LYS A 414 34.02 -11.87 36.05
N TRP A 415 32.95 -11.68 36.79
CA TRP A 415 33.00 -11.38 38.22
C TRP A 415 33.59 -12.55 39.03
N PHE A 416 33.14 -13.77 38.76
CA PHE A 416 33.70 -14.96 39.41
C PHE A 416 35.16 -15.17 39.09
N LYS A 417 35.56 -15.05 37.83
CA LYS A 417 36.98 -15.13 37.41
C LYS A 417 37.83 -14.12 38.10
N ASN A 418 37.38 -12.87 38.19
CA ASN A 418 38.10 -11.80 38.87
C ASN A 418 38.19 -12.04 40.37
N ALA A 419 37.06 -12.48 41.01
CA ALA A 419 37.05 -12.82 42.43
C ALA A 419 38.01 -14.00 42.74
N PHE A 420 38.04 -14.99 41.86
CA PHE A 420 38.93 -16.14 42.00
C PHE A 420 40.40 -15.73 41.87
N ILE A 421 40.75 -14.83 40.93
CA ILE A 421 42.11 -14.30 40.80
C ILE A 421 42.52 -13.49 42.06
N ILE A 422 41.61 -12.59 42.53
CA ILE A 422 41.85 -11.82 43.74
C ILE A 422 42.05 -12.71 44.94
N SER A 423 41.21 -13.74 45.11
CA SER A 423 41.35 -14.72 46.23
C SER A 423 42.66 -15.47 46.16
N GLY A 424 43.08 -15.89 44.95
CA GLY A 424 44.40 -16.49 44.73
C GLY A 424 45.56 -15.60 45.11
N ILE A 425 45.48 -14.32 44.76
CA ILE A 425 46.51 -13.33 45.14
C ILE A 425 46.54 -13.15 46.66
N LEU A 426 45.40 -13.02 47.32
CA LEU A 426 45.31 -12.87 48.79
C LEU A 426 45.85 -14.11 49.52
N CYS A 427 45.52 -15.32 49.01
CA CYS A 427 46.05 -16.56 49.54
C CYS A 427 47.58 -16.65 49.40
N GLY A 428 48.10 -16.26 48.22
CA GLY A 428 49.54 -16.16 47.99
C GLY A 428 50.24 -15.19 48.97
N ILE A 429 49.67 -14.01 49.17
CA ILE A 429 50.20 -13.02 50.13
C ILE A 429 50.16 -13.60 51.57
N TYR A 430 49.07 -14.31 51.94
CA TYR A 430 48.96 -14.93 53.23
C TYR A 430 50.04 -16.01 53.45
N ILE A 431 50.28 -16.84 52.44
CA ILE A 431 51.35 -17.85 52.50
C ILE A 431 52.71 -17.22 52.68
N VAL A 432 53.02 -16.16 51.91
CA VAL A 432 54.27 -15.41 52.03
C VAL A 432 54.43 -14.80 53.43
N LEU A 433 53.37 -14.24 53.99
CA LEU A 433 53.35 -13.70 55.38
C LEU A 433 53.58 -14.76 56.43
N CYS A 434 52.98 -15.96 56.24
CA CYS A 434 53.20 -17.11 57.10
C CYS A 434 54.66 -17.59 57.07
N ILE A 435 55.25 -17.72 55.87
CA ILE A 435 56.66 -18.11 55.70
C ILE A 435 57.56 -17.04 56.36
N TYR A 436 57.30 -15.76 56.13
CA TYR A 436 58.03 -14.67 56.72
C TYR A 436 57.96 -14.72 58.28
N ALA A 437 56.78 -14.98 58.85
CA ALA A 437 56.61 -15.09 60.27
C ALA A 437 57.39 -16.30 60.86
N VAL A 438 57.39 -17.45 60.15
CA VAL A 438 58.19 -18.64 60.56
C VAL A 438 59.68 -18.32 60.52
N VAL A 439 60.17 -17.74 59.44
CA VAL A 439 61.58 -17.37 59.30
C VAL A 439 61.99 -16.34 60.39
N MET A 440 61.17 -15.37 60.70
CA MET A 440 61.45 -14.38 61.75
C MET A 440 61.40 -14.99 63.16
N ARG A 441 60.50 -16.02 63.37
CA ARG A 441 60.53 -16.81 64.61
C ARG A 441 61.78 -17.61 64.75
N GLN A 442 62.30 -18.23 63.70
CA GLN A 442 63.55 -18.98 63.71
C GLN A 442 64.76 -18.02 63.98
N LYS A 443 64.79 -16.87 63.32
CA LYS A 443 65.86 -15.86 63.56
C LYS A 443 65.86 -15.30 64.98
N ARG A 444 64.71 -15.25 65.65
CA ARG A 444 64.59 -14.80 67.06
C ARG A 444 65.01 -15.84 68.08
N ARG A 445 65.09 -17.12 67.71
CA ARG A 445 65.63 -18.17 68.57
C ARG A 445 67.19 -18.02 68.56
N LYS A 446 67.75 -17.10 69.41
CA LYS A 446 69.14 -17.12 69.73
C LYS A 446 69.40 -18.43 70.52
N PRO A 447 70.50 -19.19 70.20
CA PRO A 447 70.84 -20.35 70.98
C PRO A 447 71.19 -19.89 72.41
N MET A 448 70.49 -20.40 73.45
CA MET A 448 70.86 -20.21 74.82
C MET A 448 72.22 -20.92 75.09
N LYS A 449 73.30 -20.12 75.41
CA LYS A 449 74.52 -20.72 75.88
C LYS A 449 74.26 -21.39 77.23
N PRO A 450 74.67 -22.65 77.44
CA PRO A 450 74.44 -23.33 78.72
C PRO A 450 75.28 -22.61 79.81
N LYS A 451 74.71 -22.23 80.98
CA LYS A 451 75.22 -21.45 82.03
C LYS A 451 75.92 -22.25 83.13
N TYR A 452 76.25 -23.55 82.93
CA TYR A 452 76.92 -24.35 83.91
C TYR A 452 78.05 -25.12 83.30
N ALA A 453 79.35 -24.79 83.78
CA ALA A 453 80.53 -25.61 83.57
C ALA A 453 80.50 -26.75 84.53
N VAL A 454 80.51 -28.01 84.13
CA VAL A 454 80.74 -29.15 84.94
C VAL A 454 82.23 -29.33 85.21
N PRO A 455 82.74 -29.46 86.48
CA PRO A 455 84.15 -29.60 86.73
C PRO A 455 84.62 -30.99 86.22
N LYS A 456 85.87 -31.02 85.61
CA LYS A 456 86.58 -32.28 85.31
C LYS A 456 87.05 -33.01 86.55
N VAL A 457 86.56 -34.21 86.69
CA VAL A 457 87.11 -35.10 87.69
C VAL A 457 88.33 -35.86 87.04
N ASP A 458 89.52 -35.56 87.68
CA ASP A 458 90.75 -36.31 87.43
C ASP A 458 90.64 -37.72 87.95
N LYS A 459 90.87 -38.75 87.11
CA LYS A 459 91.11 -40.10 87.52
C LYS A 459 92.58 -40.44 87.18
N LYS A 460 93.41 -40.19 88.18
CA LYS A 460 94.73 -40.89 88.28
C LYS A 460 94.59 -42.09 89.20
N ASN A 461 95.19 -43.20 88.76
CA ASN A 461 95.61 -44.38 89.57
C ASN A 461 94.56 -45.46 89.83
N LYS A 462 94.69 -46.61 89.33
CA LYS A 462 95.54 -47.71 89.80
C LYS A 462 95.25 -49.02 88.94
N LYS A 463 96.35 -49.49 88.62
CA LYS A 463 96.83 -50.86 88.30
C LYS A 463 96.23 -51.56 87.18
#